data_8705b19871561925304005b680b00b72
#
_entry.id   8705b19871561925304005b680b00b72
#
_cell.length_a   1.000
_cell.length_b   1.000
_cell.length_c   1.000
_cell.angle_alpha   90.00
_cell.angle_beta   90.00
_cell.angle_gamma   90.00
#
_symmetry.space_group_name_H-M   'P 1'
#
loop_
_entity.id
_entity.type
_entity.pdbx_description
1 polymer ?
#
loop_
_entity_poly.entity_id
_entity_poly.type
_entity_poly.pdbx_seq_one_letter_code
_entity_poly.pdbx_strand_id
1 'polypeptide(L)'
;SVGLNTSDTQIGTLTIDDSDLDDALSEDYEGVVRLLAEHFGGYSDDNYLNFYQCSDLLTTPEKYDVQVDFDGGGSITAARMKLTSESVFRNANISGNYVIGTADNPEEALWVQVQWDGASATQNAVVRVTQGITGQMTYKLDELLDSTDGLIQNLQDSYNDILSELQGNIEKEEARLAVMRDRLTAKYARLETLMAQYQGLENWTTGLAQSLQSS
;
A
#
# COMPACT_ATOMS: atom_id res chain seq x y z
N SER A 1 2.25 14.79 24.50
CA SER A 1 1.86 15.07 23.10
C SER A 1 2.72 14.29 22.12
N VAL A 2 2.19 14.00 20.96
CA VAL A 2 2.93 13.39 19.84
C VAL A 2 3.07 14.45 18.74
N GLY A 3 4.29 14.77 18.36
CA GLY A 3 4.58 15.78 17.37
C GLY A 3 5.43 15.25 16.22
N LEU A 4 5.29 15.87 15.03
CA LEU A 4 6.17 15.63 13.90
C LEU A 4 7.32 16.63 13.96
N ASN A 5 8.55 16.14 14.00
CA ASN A 5 9.72 17.00 13.99
C ASN A 5 9.94 17.57 12.59
N THR A 6 10.00 18.90 12.48
CA THR A 6 10.18 19.63 11.23
C THR A 6 11.56 20.29 11.11
N SER A 7 12.50 20.00 12.01
CA SER A 7 13.88 20.51 11.90
C SER A 7 14.61 19.85 10.73
N ASP A 8 15.51 20.58 10.07
CA ASP A 8 16.22 20.14 8.85
C ASP A 8 16.98 18.81 9.00
N THR A 9 17.36 18.43 10.21
CA THR A 9 18.11 17.20 10.50
C THR A 9 17.23 16.03 10.89
N GLN A 10 15.94 16.27 11.19
CA GLN A 10 15.02 15.27 11.76
C GLN A 10 13.62 15.34 11.12
N ILE A 11 13.52 15.87 9.89
CA ILE A 11 12.23 15.93 9.17
C ILE A 11 11.65 14.53 9.05
N GLY A 12 10.39 14.38 9.46
CA GLY A 12 9.65 13.14 9.37
C GLY A 12 9.81 12.19 10.56
N THR A 13 10.61 12.54 11.57
CA THR A 13 10.65 11.74 12.80
C THR A 13 9.52 12.13 13.76
N LEU A 14 8.88 11.12 14.34
CA LEU A 14 7.91 11.32 15.40
C LEU A 14 8.65 11.57 16.72
N THR A 15 8.19 12.54 17.50
CA THR A 15 8.66 12.79 18.87
C THR A 15 7.51 12.55 19.83
N ILE A 16 7.82 11.90 20.93
CA ILE A 16 6.88 11.67 22.03
C ILE A 16 7.39 12.51 23.20
N ASP A 17 6.47 13.27 23.81
CA ASP A 17 6.74 13.91 25.10
C ASP A 17 6.43 12.90 26.20
N ASP A 18 7.48 12.45 26.89
CA ASP A 18 7.36 11.40 27.91
C ASP A 18 6.50 11.86 29.09
N SER A 19 6.55 13.15 29.46
CA SER A 19 5.74 13.65 30.58
C SER A 19 4.25 13.71 30.21
N ASP A 20 3.92 14.17 29.02
CA ASP A 20 2.53 14.17 28.54
C ASP A 20 1.98 12.74 28.38
N LEU A 21 2.84 11.79 28.00
CA LEU A 21 2.44 10.38 27.90
C LEU A 21 2.20 9.76 29.27
N ASP A 22 3.07 10.02 30.24
CA ASP A 22 2.93 9.53 31.62
C ASP A 22 1.66 10.10 32.28
N ASP A 23 1.36 11.38 32.07
CA ASP A 23 0.13 12.02 32.55
C ASP A 23 -1.09 11.38 31.91
N ALA A 24 -1.10 11.21 30.59
CA ALA A 24 -2.22 10.56 29.87
C ALA A 24 -2.43 9.11 30.30
N LEU A 25 -1.35 8.33 30.52
CA LEU A 25 -1.43 6.96 31.03
C LEU A 25 -1.97 6.88 32.46
N SER A 26 -1.70 7.92 33.27
CA SER A 26 -2.20 8.00 34.63
C SER A 26 -3.67 8.41 34.71
N GLU A 27 -4.14 9.25 33.77
CA GLU A 27 -5.51 9.75 33.73
C GLU A 27 -6.47 8.78 33.01
N ASP A 28 -6.09 8.24 31.84
CA ASP A 28 -6.90 7.34 31.04
C ASP A 28 -6.06 6.29 30.31
N TYR A 29 -5.58 5.29 31.06
CA TYR A 29 -4.80 4.18 30.51
C TYR A 29 -5.51 3.47 29.35
N GLU A 30 -6.80 3.20 29.49
CA GLU A 30 -7.56 2.50 28.43
C GLU A 30 -7.72 3.36 27.16
N GLY A 31 -7.89 4.67 27.30
CA GLY A 31 -7.93 5.59 26.17
C GLY A 31 -6.61 5.65 25.41
N VAL A 32 -5.47 5.64 26.14
CA VAL A 32 -4.14 5.56 25.50
C VAL A 32 -3.95 4.23 24.79
N VAL A 33 -4.33 3.11 25.41
CA VAL A 33 -4.25 1.78 24.77
C VAL A 33 -5.13 1.72 23.52
N ARG A 34 -6.34 2.23 23.58
CA ARG A 34 -7.23 2.31 22.40
C ARG A 34 -6.62 3.14 21.28
N LEU A 35 -6.05 4.30 21.62
CA LEU A 35 -5.42 5.16 20.62
C LEU A 35 -4.20 4.54 19.96
N LEU A 36 -3.36 3.85 20.74
CA LEU A 36 -2.09 3.35 20.25
C LEU A 36 -2.16 1.92 19.74
N ALA A 37 -2.78 1.00 20.48
CA ALA A 37 -2.65 -0.43 20.30
C ALA A 37 -3.92 -1.13 19.80
N GLU A 38 -5.10 -0.51 19.89
CA GLU A 38 -6.33 -1.15 19.45
C GLU A 38 -6.35 -1.32 17.93
N HIS A 39 -6.43 -2.56 17.47
CA HIS A 39 -6.49 -2.83 16.02
C HIS A 39 -7.81 -2.30 15.44
N PHE A 40 -8.92 -2.72 16.04
CA PHE A 40 -10.27 -2.27 15.69
C PHE A 40 -11.20 -2.59 16.87
N GLY A 41 -11.92 -1.62 17.36
CA GLY A 41 -12.78 -1.81 18.52
C GLY A 41 -13.81 -0.71 18.64
N GLY A 42 -14.55 -0.71 19.73
CA GLY A 42 -15.53 0.36 19.97
C GLY A 42 -16.08 0.35 21.38
N TYR A 43 -16.76 1.42 21.71
CA TYR A 43 -17.46 1.59 22.97
C TYR A 43 -18.70 2.45 22.80
N SER A 44 -19.61 2.36 23.76
CA SER A 44 -20.82 3.18 23.82
C SER A 44 -20.77 4.11 25.02
N ASP A 45 -21.44 5.25 24.93
CA ASP A 45 -21.68 6.17 26.05
C ASP A 45 -22.92 5.81 26.88
N ASP A 46 -23.60 4.72 26.53
CA ASP A 46 -24.84 4.26 27.17
C ASP A 46 -24.66 2.86 27.75
N ASN A 47 -25.44 2.53 28.81
CA ASN A 47 -25.41 1.24 29.47
C ASN A 47 -26.34 0.19 28.85
N TYR A 48 -27.24 0.58 27.99
CA TYR A 48 -28.29 -0.25 27.42
C TYR A 48 -28.10 -0.53 25.94
N LEU A 49 -27.41 0.38 25.23
CA LEU A 49 -27.00 0.21 23.83
C LEU A 49 -25.48 0.08 23.73
N ASN A 50 -24.98 -1.13 23.86
CA ASN A 50 -23.54 -1.37 23.97
C ASN A 50 -22.92 -1.77 22.64
N PHE A 51 -21.73 -1.28 22.35
CA PHE A 51 -20.92 -1.82 21.27
C PHE A 51 -20.70 -3.32 21.50
N TYR A 52 -20.91 -4.13 20.47
CA TYR A 52 -20.69 -5.57 20.53
C TYR A 52 -19.52 -5.99 19.65
N GLN A 53 -19.57 -5.67 18.37
CA GLN A 53 -18.50 -5.93 17.41
C GLN A 53 -18.67 -5.06 16.16
N CYS A 54 -17.61 -4.97 15.37
CA CYS A 54 -17.63 -4.37 14.04
C CYS A 54 -16.68 -5.13 13.10
N SER A 55 -16.75 -4.85 11.82
CA SER A 55 -15.81 -5.38 10.83
C SER A 55 -14.72 -4.36 10.55
N ASP A 56 -13.47 -4.79 10.59
CA ASP A 56 -12.31 -3.99 10.23
C ASP A 56 -12.23 -3.63 8.74
N LEU A 57 -12.95 -4.38 7.90
CA LEU A 57 -13.00 -4.16 6.45
C LEU A 57 -14.20 -3.32 5.99
N LEU A 58 -15.32 -3.37 6.73
CA LEU A 58 -16.61 -2.83 6.28
C LEU A 58 -17.07 -1.64 7.10
N THR A 59 -16.77 -1.62 8.42
CA THR A 59 -17.24 -0.55 9.30
C THR A 59 -16.25 0.62 9.29
N THR A 60 -16.71 1.82 9.03
CA THR A 60 -15.85 3.01 9.09
C THR A 60 -15.58 3.39 10.57
N PRO A 61 -14.31 3.61 10.98
CA PRO A 61 -13.98 4.07 12.33
C PRO A 61 -14.45 5.51 12.56
N GLU A 62 -15.63 5.66 13.18
CA GLU A 62 -16.29 6.96 13.38
C GLU A 62 -17.29 6.87 14.55
N LYS A 63 -18.01 7.96 14.80
CA LYS A 63 -19.09 8.05 15.80
C LYS A 63 -20.42 7.83 15.10
N TYR A 64 -21.23 6.95 15.70
CA TYR A 64 -22.54 6.59 15.21
C TYR A 64 -23.62 6.94 16.21
N ASP A 65 -24.62 7.69 15.80
CA ASP A 65 -25.86 7.84 16.55
C ASP A 65 -26.72 6.62 16.27
N VAL A 66 -27.08 5.90 17.32
CA VAL A 66 -27.92 4.71 17.28
C VAL A 66 -29.24 5.02 17.97
N GLN A 67 -30.34 4.73 17.31
CA GLN A 67 -31.68 4.90 17.86
C GLN A 67 -32.47 3.59 17.75
N VAL A 68 -33.10 3.18 18.85
CA VAL A 68 -33.85 1.93 18.94
C VAL A 68 -35.22 2.23 19.55
N ASP A 69 -36.28 1.82 18.87
CA ASP A 69 -37.66 1.95 19.31
C ASP A 69 -38.15 0.60 19.85
N PHE A 70 -38.91 0.65 20.94
CA PHE A 70 -39.44 -0.52 21.64
C PHE A 70 -40.95 -0.50 21.70
N ASP A 71 -41.56 -1.68 21.80
CA ASP A 71 -42.96 -1.81 22.21
C ASP A 71 -43.09 -1.75 23.74
N GLY A 72 -44.33 -1.79 24.23
CA GLY A 72 -44.61 -1.78 25.69
C GLY A 72 -44.14 -3.03 26.44
N GLY A 73 -43.63 -4.03 25.74
CA GLY A 73 -43.05 -5.29 26.29
C GLY A 73 -41.55 -5.34 26.19
N GLY A 74 -40.89 -4.32 25.64
CA GLY A 74 -39.44 -4.25 25.49
C GLY A 74 -38.89 -4.95 24.26
N SER A 75 -39.75 -5.32 23.31
CA SER A 75 -39.27 -5.86 22.03
C SER A 75 -38.90 -4.74 21.10
N ILE A 76 -37.80 -4.90 20.37
CA ILE A 76 -37.33 -3.92 19.38
C ILE A 76 -38.30 -3.89 18.19
N THR A 77 -38.87 -2.72 17.91
CA THR A 77 -39.83 -2.50 16.81
C THR A 77 -39.19 -1.83 15.61
N ALA A 78 -38.23 -0.95 15.85
CA ALA A 78 -37.43 -0.33 14.82
C ALA A 78 -36.03 0.02 15.35
N ALA A 79 -35.08 0.04 14.46
CA ALA A 79 -33.73 0.49 14.77
C ALA A 79 -33.11 1.24 13.57
N ARG A 80 -32.34 2.26 13.90
CA ARG A 80 -31.70 3.09 12.87
C ARG A 80 -30.36 3.62 13.37
N MET A 81 -29.48 3.82 12.42
CA MET A 81 -28.11 4.32 12.64
C MET A 81 -27.78 5.42 11.65
N LYS A 82 -26.84 6.27 12.02
CA LYS A 82 -26.20 7.24 11.14
C LYS A 82 -24.84 7.62 11.71
N LEU A 83 -23.96 8.17 10.88
CA LEU A 83 -22.81 8.90 11.41
C LEU A 83 -23.30 10.11 12.21
N THR A 84 -22.64 10.44 13.31
CA THR A 84 -22.99 11.64 14.10
C THR A 84 -22.85 12.93 13.27
N SER A 85 -22.00 12.93 12.25
CA SER A 85 -21.83 14.04 11.30
C SER A 85 -22.96 14.16 10.26
N GLU A 86 -23.80 13.13 10.10
CA GLU A 86 -24.91 13.10 9.15
C GLU A 86 -26.21 13.59 9.76
N SER A 87 -27.13 14.04 8.92
CA SER A 87 -28.47 14.51 9.35
C SER A 87 -29.55 13.44 9.20
N VAL A 88 -29.32 12.37 8.44
CA VAL A 88 -30.34 11.38 8.07
C VAL A 88 -29.99 10.01 8.64
N PHE A 89 -30.92 9.42 9.37
CA PHE A 89 -30.83 8.05 9.85
C PHE A 89 -31.16 7.05 8.75
N ARG A 90 -30.41 5.95 8.72
CA ARG A 90 -30.67 4.75 7.93
C ARG A 90 -31.24 3.65 8.80
N ASN A 91 -32.17 2.87 8.25
CA ASN A 91 -32.71 1.72 8.97
C ASN A 91 -31.59 0.70 9.20
N ALA A 92 -31.57 0.11 10.38
CA ALA A 92 -30.68 -0.97 10.75
C ALA A 92 -31.40 -2.31 10.78
N ASN A 93 -30.68 -3.39 10.58
CA ASN A 93 -31.21 -4.74 10.69
C ASN A 93 -31.34 -5.13 12.18
N ILE A 94 -32.39 -5.86 12.51
CA ILE A 94 -32.65 -6.35 13.88
C ILE A 94 -32.49 -7.87 13.90
N SER A 95 -31.68 -8.37 14.83
CA SER A 95 -31.47 -9.80 15.05
C SER A 95 -31.46 -10.11 16.54
N GLY A 96 -32.60 -10.55 17.05
CA GLY A 96 -32.80 -10.75 18.50
C GLY A 96 -32.63 -9.44 19.26
N ASN A 97 -31.65 -9.39 20.15
CA ASN A 97 -31.29 -8.17 20.91
C ASN A 97 -30.07 -7.44 20.30
N TYR A 98 -29.81 -7.63 19.02
CA TYR A 98 -28.76 -6.92 18.29
C TYR A 98 -29.36 -6.05 17.19
N VAL A 99 -28.76 -4.89 17.03
CA VAL A 99 -29.00 -3.99 15.91
C VAL A 99 -27.74 -3.95 15.07
N ILE A 100 -27.88 -4.12 13.76
CA ILE A 100 -26.77 -4.35 12.84
C ILE A 100 -26.85 -3.32 11.72
N GLY A 101 -25.78 -2.62 11.46
CA GLY A 101 -25.65 -1.69 10.35
C GLY A 101 -25.84 -2.39 8.99
N THR A 102 -26.48 -1.69 8.07
CA THR A 102 -26.82 -2.22 6.74
C THR A 102 -25.64 -2.11 5.76
N ALA A 103 -25.62 -3.01 4.77
CA ALA A 103 -24.61 -3.03 3.73
C ALA A 103 -24.53 -1.73 2.92
N ASP A 104 -23.38 -1.48 2.33
CA ASP A 104 -23.06 -0.30 1.50
C ASP A 104 -23.15 1.05 2.26
N ASN A 105 -23.06 1.02 3.59
CA ASN A 105 -23.11 2.21 4.44
C ASN A 105 -21.93 2.21 5.42
N PRO A 106 -21.51 3.37 5.97
CA PRO A 106 -20.39 3.45 6.92
C PRO A 106 -20.55 2.55 8.16
N GLU A 107 -21.77 2.29 8.59
CA GLU A 107 -22.13 1.41 9.71
C GLU A 107 -22.21 -0.07 9.33
N GLU A 108 -21.86 -0.47 8.12
CA GLU A 108 -21.95 -1.87 7.70
C GLU A 108 -21.21 -2.79 8.66
N ALA A 109 -21.88 -3.88 9.06
CA ALA A 109 -21.39 -4.86 10.02
C ALA A 109 -21.02 -4.31 11.41
N LEU A 110 -21.50 -3.11 11.77
CA LEU A 110 -21.49 -2.64 13.16
C LEU A 110 -22.63 -3.31 13.91
N TRP A 111 -22.30 -4.02 14.98
CA TRP A 111 -23.27 -4.70 15.85
C TRP A 111 -23.36 -3.96 17.18
N VAL A 112 -24.56 -3.60 17.57
CA VAL A 112 -24.88 -2.99 18.85
C VAL A 112 -25.80 -3.92 19.63
N GLN A 113 -25.37 -4.31 20.83
CA GLN A 113 -26.19 -5.08 21.73
C GLN A 113 -27.18 -4.14 22.42
N VAL A 114 -28.42 -4.53 22.39
CA VAL A 114 -29.54 -3.74 22.92
C VAL A 114 -30.13 -4.42 24.18
N GLN A 115 -30.23 -3.63 25.23
CA GLN A 115 -30.94 -3.99 26.45
C GLN A 115 -31.98 -2.92 26.73
N TRP A 116 -33.22 -3.30 26.87
CA TRP A 116 -34.28 -2.34 27.23
C TRP A 116 -34.09 -1.85 28.66
N ASP A 117 -34.25 -0.55 28.91
CA ASP A 117 -34.18 0.09 30.24
C ASP A 117 -35.42 -0.14 31.11
N GLY A 118 -36.45 -0.79 30.57
CA GLY A 118 -37.70 -1.12 31.24
C GLY A 118 -38.75 0.01 31.21
N ALA A 119 -38.47 1.14 30.58
CA ALA A 119 -39.33 2.31 30.62
C ALA A 119 -39.45 3.05 29.28
N SER A 120 -38.35 3.25 28.57
CA SER A 120 -38.30 4.12 27.39
C SER A 120 -38.88 3.43 26.15
N ALA A 121 -39.75 4.16 25.43
CA ALA A 121 -40.22 3.72 24.12
C ALA A 121 -39.15 3.89 23.01
N THR A 122 -38.18 4.77 23.21
CA THR A 122 -37.05 5.01 22.33
C THR A 122 -35.80 5.24 23.15
N GLN A 123 -34.74 4.51 22.85
CA GLN A 123 -33.42 4.69 23.42
C GLN A 123 -32.46 5.19 22.35
N ASN A 124 -31.53 6.06 22.77
CA ASN A 124 -30.50 6.62 21.89
C ASN A 124 -29.14 6.49 22.55
N ALA A 125 -28.11 6.19 21.76
CA ALA A 125 -26.73 6.16 22.22
C ALA A 125 -25.78 6.63 21.13
N VAL A 126 -24.61 7.06 21.55
CA VAL A 126 -23.48 7.28 20.64
C VAL A 126 -22.51 6.11 20.78
N VAL A 127 -22.44 5.33 19.73
CA VAL A 127 -21.46 4.24 19.61
C VAL A 127 -20.25 4.75 18.85
N ARG A 128 -19.07 4.55 19.42
CA ARG A 128 -17.80 4.95 18.82
C ARG A 128 -17.07 3.72 18.33
N VAL A 129 -16.71 3.71 17.05
CA VAL A 129 -15.79 2.73 16.47
C VAL A 129 -14.44 3.38 16.35
N THR A 130 -13.42 2.76 16.91
CA THR A 130 -12.06 3.28 16.97
C THR A 130 -11.08 2.31 16.32
N GLN A 131 -10.09 2.89 15.65
CA GLN A 131 -8.92 2.18 15.15
C GLN A 131 -7.68 2.91 15.66
N GLY A 132 -6.85 2.21 16.42
CA GLY A 132 -5.62 2.77 16.93
C GLY A 132 -4.58 2.99 15.84
N ILE A 133 -3.54 3.76 16.17
CA ILE A 133 -2.46 4.12 15.24
C ILE A 133 -1.77 2.87 14.69
N THR A 134 -1.51 1.87 15.53
CA THR A 134 -0.88 0.61 15.09
C THR A 134 -1.78 -0.17 14.14
N GLY A 135 -3.09 -0.19 14.35
CA GLY A 135 -4.05 -0.81 13.43
C GLY A 135 -4.04 -0.13 12.06
N GLN A 136 -4.04 1.21 12.04
CA GLN A 136 -3.94 1.98 10.78
C GLN A 136 -2.61 1.74 10.07
N MET A 137 -1.50 1.69 10.82
CA MET A 137 -0.19 1.38 10.25
C MET A 137 -0.14 -0.02 9.65
N THR A 138 -0.67 -1.03 10.36
CA THR A 138 -0.74 -2.40 9.86
C THR A 138 -1.52 -2.46 8.55
N TYR A 139 -2.71 -1.87 8.51
CA TYR A 139 -3.52 -1.81 7.28
C TYR A 139 -2.76 -1.17 6.11
N LYS A 140 -2.09 -0.03 6.35
CA LYS A 140 -1.30 0.66 5.32
C LYS A 140 -0.07 -0.12 4.88
N LEU A 141 0.57 -0.84 5.79
CA LEU A 141 1.69 -1.71 5.45
C LEU A 141 1.22 -2.91 4.61
N ASP A 142 0.10 -3.53 4.97
CA ASP A 142 -0.48 -4.63 4.22
C ASP A 142 -0.86 -4.18 2.80
N GLU A 143 -1.46 -2.99 2.63
CA GLU A 143 -1.76 -2.40 1.33
C GLU A 143 -0.49 -2.17 0.47
N LEU A 144 0.60 -1.69 1.09
CA LEU A 144 1.86 -1.48 0.40
C LEU A 144 2.58 -2.78 0.02
N LEU A 145 2.44 -3.81 0.85
CA LEU A 145 3.08 -5.12 0.71
C LEU A 145 2.22 -6.14 -0.05
N ASP A 146 1.02 -5.77 -0.46
CA ASP A 146 0.14 -6.67 -1.23
C ASP A 146 0.89 -7.23 -2.44
N SER A 147 0.87 -8.55 -2.60
CA SER A 147 1.62 -9.27 -3.62
C SER A 147 1.03 -9.16 -5.03
N THR A 148 -0.19 -8.62 -5.15
CA THR A 148 -0.90 -8.50 -6.43
C THR A 148 -0.93 -7.07 -6.92
N ASP A 149 -1.40 -6.14 -6.08
CA ASP A 149 -1.63 -4.76 -6.45
C ASP A 149 -0.82 -3.76 -5.58
N GLY A 150 0.03 -4.26 -4.66
CA GLY A 150 0.84 -3.44 -3.77
C GLY A 150 1.84 -2.56 -4.52
N LEU A 151 2.07 -1.36 -3.99
CA LEU A 151 2.99 -0.40 -4.59
C LEU A 151 4.40 -0.97 -4.75
N ILE A 152 4.87 -1.76 -3.77
CA ILE A 152 6.20 -2.37 -3.82
C ILE A 152 6.28 -3.41 -4.91
N GLN A 153 5.24 -4.24 -5.09
CA GLN A 153 5.19 -5.23 -6.16
C GLN A 153 5.20 -4.55 -7.55
N ASN A 154 4.39 -3.52 -7.74
CA ASN A 154 4.35 -2.76 -8.99
C ASN A 154 5.69 -2.10 -9.33
N LEU A 155 6.41 -1.60 -8.32
CA LEU A 155 7.77 -1.06 -8.52
C LEU A 155 8.76 -2.15 -8.88
N GLN A 156 8.71 -3.32 -8.25
CA GLN A 156 9.58 -4.46 -8.58
C GLN A 156 9.34 -4.94 -10.01
N ASP A 157 8.10 -5.06 -10.44
CA ASP A 157 7.74 -5.47 -11.79
C ASP A 157 8.23 -4.44 -12.83
N SER A 158 8.04 -3.14 -12.56
CA SER A 158 8.57 -2.07 -13.40
C SER A 158 10.10 -2.10 -13.53
N TYR A 159 10.82 -2.36 -12.43
CA TYR A 159 12.28 -2.51 -12.50
C TYR A 159 12.71 -3.77 -13.24
N ASN A 160 12.01 -4.88 -13.10
CA ASN A 160 12.26 -6.11 -13.84
C ASN A 160 12.05 -5.90 -15.35
N ASP A 161 11.04 -5.17 -15.75
CA ASP A 161 10.78 -4.81 -17.15
C ASP A 161 11.93 -3.94 -17.73
N ILE A 162 12.36 -2.92 -16.98
CA ILE A 162 13.52 -2.08 -17.37
C ILE A 162 14.80 -2.92 -17.49
N LEU A 163 15.05 -3.81 -16.56
CA LEU A 163 16.22 -4.71 -16.61
C LEU A 163 16.17 -5.63 -17.84
N SER A 164 15.01 -6.19 -18.15
CA SER A 164 14.79 -7.04 -19.32
C SER A 164 15.02 -6.27 -20.62
N GLU A 165 14.51 -5.04 -20.71
CA GLU A 165 14.75 -4.17 -21.87
C GLU A 165 16.23 -3.82 -22.03
N LEU A 166 16.92 -3.48 -20.95
CA LEU A 166 18.35 -3.19 -20.94
C LEU A 166 19.17 -4.40 -21.39
N GLN A 167 18.87 -5.60 -20.90
CA GLN A 167 19.51 -6.84 -21.33
C GLN A 167 19.32 -7.09 -22.83
N GLY A 168 18.09 -6.94 -23.32
CA GLY A 168 17.80 -7.06 -24.74
C GLY A 168 18.54 -6.04 -25.62
N ASN A 169 18.75 -4.84 -25.13
CA ASN A 169 19.54 -3.81 -25.82
C ASN A 169 21.04 -4.14 -25.82
N ILE A 170 21.57 -4.66 -24.72
CA ILE A 170 22.96 -5.14 -24.64
C ILE A 170 23.19 -6.26 -25.65
N GLU A 171 22.33 -7.29 -25.70
CA GLU A 171 22.42 -8.41 -26.64
C GLU A 171 22.43 -7.93 -28.11
N LYS A 172 21.56 -6.95 -28.44
CA LYS A 172 21.53 -6.36 -29.79
C LYS A 172 22.83 -5.65 -30.15
N GLU A 173 23.39 -4.86 -29.20
CA GLU A 173 24.65 -4.17 -29.45
C GLU A 173 25.85 -5.14 -29.51
N GLU A 174 25.86 -6.19 -28.69
CA GLU A 174 26.89 -7.26 -28.78
C GLU A 174 26.83 -7.98 -30.12
N ALA A 175 25.64 -8.34 -30.62
CA ALA A 175 25.45 -8.92 -31.92
C ALA A 175 25.95 -7.98 -33.05
N ARG A 176 25.64 -6.68 -32.93
CA ARG A 176 26.13 -5.66 -33.87
C ARG A 176 27.66 -5.53 -33.87
N LEU A 177 28.26 -5.54 -32.68
CA LEU A 177 29.70 -5.50 -32.51
C LEU A 177 30.36 -6.75 -33.11
N ALA A 178 29.78 -7.94 -32.93
CA ALA A 178 30.27 -9.19 -33.54
C ALA A 178 30.31 -9.09 -35.08
N VAL A 179 29.20 -8.63 -35.69
CA VAL A 179 29.15 -8.43 -37.15
C VAL A 179 30.16 -7.39 -37.62
N MET A 180 30.34 -6.31 -36.86
CA MET A 180 31.38 -5.29 -37.22
C MET A 180 32.79 -5.85 -37.13
N ARG A 181 33.09 -6.62 -36.09
CA ARG A 181 34.40 -7.32 -35.95
C ARG A 181 34.66 -8.25 -37.11
N ASP A 182 33.68 -9.06 -37.50
CA ASP A 182 33.82 -9.99 -38.62
C ASP A 182 34.07 -9.27 -39.93
N ARG A 183 33.34 -8.15 -40.19
CA ARG A 183 33.59 -7.27 -41.34
C ARG A 183 35.00 -6.68 -41.37
N LEU A 184 35.47 -6.20 -40.22
CA LEU A 184 36.82 -5.68 -40.08
C LEU A 184 37.89 -6.77 -40.33
N THR A 185 37.71 -7.95 -39.74
CA THR A 185 38.60 -9.09 -39.94
C THR A 185 38.64 -9.47 -41.42
N ALA A 186 37.52 -9.58 -42.11
CA ALA A 186 37.47 -9.83 -43.54
C ALA A 186 38.14 -8.73 -44.37
N LYS A 187 37.99 -7.47 -43.98
CA LYS A 187 38.64 -6.33 -44.65
C LYS A 187 40.14 -6.39 -44.50
N TYR A 188 40.67 -6.66 -43.31
CA TYR A 188 42.09 -6.78 -43.05
C TYR A 188 42.70 -8.01 -43.77
N ALA A 189 42.04 -9.16 -43.80
CA ALA A 189 42.50 -10.31 -44.55
C ALA A 189 42.58 -10.03 -46.07
N ARG A 190 41.63 -9.27 -46.64
CA ARG A 190 41.72 -8.82 -48.03
C ARG A 190 42.92 -7.87 -48.26
N LEU A 191 43.14 -6.97 -47.30
CA LEU A 191 44.25 -6.02 -47.36
C LEU A 191 45.61 -6.73 -47.32
N GLU A 192 45.75 -7.72 -46.44
CA GLU A 192 46.95 -8.59 -46.36
C GLU A 192 47.16 -9.36 -47.65
N THR A 193 46.10 -9.91 -48.25
CA THR A 193 46.19 -10.58 -49.56
C THR A 193 46.64 -9.62 -50.65
N LEU A 194 46.12 -8.40 -50.68
CA LEU A 194 46.58 -7.39 -51.66
C LEU A 194 48.06 -6.99 -51.43
N MET A 195 48.45 -6.78 -50.18
CA MET A 195 49.85 -6.49 -49.85
C MET A 195 50.82 -7.60 -50.31
N ALA A 196 50.43 -8.86 -50.06
CA ALA A 196 51.21 -10.01 -50.54
C ALA A 196 51.34 -10.03 -52.10
N GLN A 197 50.21 -9.68 -52.80
CA GLN A 197 50.24 -9.57 -54.24
C GLN A 197 51.20 -8.45 -54.73
N TYR A 198 51.14 -7.29 -54.11
CA TYR A 198 52.00 -6.15 -54.39
C TYR A 198 53.48 -6.49 -54.13
N GLN A 199 53.80 -7.15 -53.02
CA GLN A 199 55.16 -7.63 -52.73
C GLN A 199 55.65 -8.65 -53.79
N GLY A 200 54.76 -9.56 -54.23
CA GLY A 200 55.09 -10.49 -55.33
C GLY A 200 55.39 -9.76 -56.66
N LEU A 201 54.61 -8.73 -56.98
CA LEU A 201 54.82 -7.87 -58.14
C LEU A 201 56.16 -7.08 -58.03
N GLU A 202 56.47 -6.52 -56.88
CA GLU A 202 57.72 -5.81 -56.61
C GLU A 202 58.92 -6.74 -56.78
N ASN A 203 58.91 -7.94 -56.23
CA ASN A 203 59.95 -8.94 -56.38
C ASN A 203 60.12 -9.37 -57.86
N TRP A 204 58.98 -9.53 -58.59
CA TRP A 204 59.05 -9.88 -60.02
C TRP A 204 59.65 -8.73 -60.86
N THR A 205 59.25 -7.48 -60.61
CA THR A 205 59.78 -6.31 -61.33
C THR A 205 61.29 -6.11 -61.03
N THR A 206 61.68 -6.29 -59.75
CA THR A 206 63.10 -6.23 -59.37
C THR A 206 63.93 -7.33 -60.04
N GLY A 207 63.45 -8.56 -60.11
CA GLY A 207 64.05 -9.65 -60.80
C GLY A 207 64.18 -9.38 -62.29
N LEU A 208 63.19 -8.80 -62.95
CA LEU A 208 63.20 -8.42 -64.35
C LEU A 208 64.26 -7.33 -64.63
N ALA A 209 64.30 -6.31 -63.76
CA ALA A 209 65.32 -5.25 -63.85
C ALA A 209 66.72 -5.77 -63.73
N GLN A 210 67.02 -6.73 -62.83
CA GLN A 210 68.31 -7.39 -62.67
C GLN A 210 68.67 -8.25 -63.90
N SER A 211 67.72 -8.94 -64.49
CA SER A 211 67.96 -9.73 -65.70
C SER A 211 68.30 -8.86 -66.92
N LEU A 212 67.72 -7.69 -67.03
CA LEU A 212 68.03 -6.72 -68.09
C LEU A 212 69.37 -6.03 -67.92
N GLN A 213 69.85 -5.91 -66.68
CA GLN A 213 71.19 -5.36 -66.41
C GLN A 213 72.34 -6.36 -66.63
N SER A 214 72.01 -7.63 -66.67
CA SER A 214 72.99 -8.72 -66.85
C SER A 214 73.14 -9.20 -68.32
N SER A 215 72.39 -8.58 -69.22
CA SER A 215 72.48 -8.85 -70.69
C SER A 215 73.21 -7.73 -71.41
#